data_b35192db8bd0ea136a3638be61c7a211
#
_entry.id   b35192db8bd0ea136a3638be61c7a211
#
_cell.length_a   1.000
_cell.length_b   1.000
_cell.length_c   1.000
_cell.angle_alpha   90.00
_cell.angle_beta   90.00
_cell.angle_gamma   90.00
#
_symmetry.space_group_name_H-M   'P 1'
#
loop_
_entity.id
_entity.type
_entity.pdbx_description
1 polymer ?
#
loop_
_entity_poly.entity_id
_entity_poly.type
_entity_poly.pdbx_seq_one_letter_code
_entity_poly.pdbx_strand_id
1 'polypeptide(L)'
;MIFHYAGKYNGDENSLPYKEHHPNAIPFKEPKDMKKYSLIANLGCVLIMIVLVIPFLLMGIKYIPNSKIQMVAGGICGGLSMFPHELLHAVCFKKDVYMYNDLIHGLMFVVGTEDMSKARFIFMCLCPNLILGIIPYILFLIFPQLVGVGLFGIICIGTGFGDYLNIYNSIR
;
A
#
# COMPACT_ATOMS: atom_id res chain seq x y z
N MET A 1 -19.93 3.46 6.88
CA MET A 1 -19.21 3.20 5.63
C MET A 1 -20.01 2.20 4.80
N ILE A 2 -20.24 2.50 3.53
CA ILE A 2 -20.82 1.56 2.56
C ILE A 2 -19.73 1.29 1.54
N PHE A 3 -19.34 0.02 1.41
CA PHE A 3 -18.30 -0.41 0.47
C PHE A 3 -18.94 -0.83 -0.86
N HIS A 4 -18.41 -0.28 -1.95
CA HIS A 4 -18.85 -0.58 -3.32
C HIS A 4 -17.67 -1.14 -4.12
N TYR A 5 -17.85 -2.33 -4.66
CA TYR A 5 -16.90 -2.82 -5.67
C TYR A 5 -17.32 -2.31 -7.06
N ALA A 6 -16.56 -1.35 -7.58
CA ALA A 6 -16.87 -0.67 -8.85
C ALA A 6 -16.33 -1.40 -10.09
N GLY A 7 -15.52 -2.45 -9.89
CA GLY A 7 -15.00 -3.26 -10.98
C GLY A 7 -13.77 -2.67 -11.65
N LYS A 8 -13.65 -2.90 -12.97
CA LYS A 8 -12.46 -2.48 -13.73
C LYS A 8 -12.48 -0.97 -13.98
N TYR A 9 -11.37 -0.31 -13.65
CA TYR A 9 -11.14 1.09 -14.00
C TYR A 9 -10.90 1.24 -15.51
N ASN A 10 -11.57 2.20 -16.13
CA ASN A 10 -11.51 2.45 -17.57
C ASN A 10 -10.41 3.42 -18.01
N GLY A 11 -9.62 3.97 -17.05
CA GLY A 11 -8.58 4.95 -17.32
C GLY A 11 -9.07 6.40 -17.42
N ASP A 12 -10.36 6.66 -17.24
CA ASP A 12 -10.95 8.01 -17.27
C ASP A 12 -11.20 8.51 -15.84
N GLU A 13 -10.45 9.52 -15.43
CA GLU A 13 -10.59 10.14 -14.11
C GLU A 13 -11.98 10.77 -13.91
N ASN A 14 -12.65 11.23 -14.99
CA ASN A 14 -13.99 11.79 -14.91
C ASN A 14 -15.07 10.74 -14.59
N SER A 15 -14.75 9.46 -14.73
CA SER A 15 -15.64 8.36 -14.35
C SER A 15 -15.61 8.04 -12.86
N LEU A 16 -14.66 8.61 -12.11
CA LEU A 16 -14.56 8.41 -10.68
C LEU A 16 -15.64 9.19 -9.91
N PRO A 17 -16.10 8.68 -8.76
CA PRO A 17 -17.06 9.40 -7.93
C PRO A 17 -16.54 10.77 -7.55
N TYR A 18 -17.31 11.80 -7.83
CA TYR A 18 -16.99 13.18 -7.51
C TYR A 18 -18.05 13.78 -6.60
N LYS A 19 -17.62 14.66 -5.72
CA LYS A 19 -18.47 15.51 -4.89
C LYS A 19 -17.85 16.88 -4.75
N GLU A 20 -18.68 17.91 -4.80
CA GLU A 20 -18.21 19.26 -4.46
C GLU A 20 -17.67 19.32 -3.03
N HIS A 21 -16.48 19.87 -2.90
CA HIS A 21 -15.81 20.02 -1.62
C HIS A 21 -16.30 21.25 -0.87
N HIS A 22 -16.06 21.29 0.43
CA HIS A 22 -16.32 22.46 1.25
C HIS A 22 -15.57 23.68 0.70
N PRO A 23 -16.13 24.92 0.78
CA PRO A 23 -15.47 26.14 0.26
C PRO A 23 -14.05 26.39 0.79
N ASN A 24 -13.73 25.85 1.96
CA ASN A 24 -12.41 25.96 2.61
C ASN A 24 -11.54 24.69 2.46
N ALA A 25 -11.94 23.74 1.63
CA ALA A 25 -11.14 22.54 1.38
C ALA A 25 -9.91 22.90 0.56
N ILE A 26 -8.75 22.42 1.01
CA ILE A 26 -7.51 22.55 0.25
C ILE A 26 -7.42 21.33 -0.67
N PRO A 27 -7.30 21.53 -2.00
CA PRO A 27 -7.18 20.41 -2.92
C PRO A 27 -5.90 19.63 -2.63
N PHE A 28 -5.99 18.30 -2.69
CA PHE A 28 -4.82 17.43 -2.62
C PHE A 28 -3.90 17.75 -3.80
N LYS A 29 -2.59 17.83 -3.55
CA LYS A 29 -1.60 18.06 -4.61
C LYS A 29 -1.40 16.77 -5.42
N GLU A 30 -2.31 16.52 -6.35
CA GLU A 30 -2.17 15.41 -7.28
C GLU A 30 -0.95 15.57 -8.18
N PRO A 31 -0.26 14.47 -8.48
CA PRO A 31 0.86 14.51 -9.42
C PRO A 31 0.34 14.84 -10.82
N LYS A 32 0.85 15.92 -11.43
CA LYS A 32 0.47 16.33 -12.79
C LYS A 32 0.90 15.34 -13.88
N ASP A 33 1.92 14.53 -13.62
CA ASP A 33 2.47 13.53 -14.53
C ASP A 33 2.41 12.15 -13.88
N MET A 34 1.36 11.41 -14.20
CA MET A 34 1.13 10.07 -13.66
C MET A 34 2.22 9.07 -14.07
N LYS A 35 2.84 9.23 -15.24
CA LYS A 35 3.95 8.35 -15.67
C LYS A 35 5.17 8.56 -14.79
N LYS A 36 5.53 9.82 -14.53
CA LYS A 36 6.63 10.17 -13.64
C LYS A 36 6.35 9.73 -12.20
N TYR A 37 5.11 9.90 -11.73
CA TYR A 37 4.70 9.43 -10.39
C TYR A 37 4.84 7.92 -10.27
N SER A 38 4.31 7.17 -11.22
CA SER A 38 4.41 5.71 -11.24
C SER A 38 5.87 5.23 -11.30
N LEU A 39 6.72 5.89 -12.09
CA LEU A 39 8.15 5.59 -12.14
C LEU A 39 8.82 5.79 -10.77
N ILE A 40 8.55 6.92 -10.11
CA ILE A 40 9.10 7.22 -8.78
C ILE A 40 8.59 6.20 -7.75
N ALA A 41 7.31 5.85 -7.79
CA ALA A 41 6.71 4.86 -6.90
C ALA A 41 7.36 3.48 -7.07
N ASN A 42 7.54 3.03 -8.30
CA ASN A 42 8.17 1.73 -8.59
C ASN A 42 9.65 1.71 -8.22
N LEU A 43 10.41 2.76 -8.53
CA LEU A 43 11.82 2.85 -8.13
C LEU A 43 11.97 2.88 -6.61
N GLY A 44 11.13 3.64 -5.92
CA GLY A 44 11.11 3.69 -4.46
C GLY A 44 10.73 2.36 -3.82
N CYS A 45 9.74 1.66 -4.39
CA CYS A 45 9.37 0.30 -3.99
C CYS A 45 10.59 -0.63 -4.04
N VAL A 46 11.27 -0.70 -5.18
CA VAL A 46 12.45 -1.55 -5.37
C VAL A 46 13.57 -1.15 -4.40
N LEU A 47 13.84 0.14 -4.25
CA LEU A 47 14.90 0.64 -3.36
C LEU A 47 14.62 0.27 -1.89
N ILE A 48 13.41 0.46 -1.41
CA ILE A 48 13.02 0.05 -0.03
C ILE A 48 13.18 -1.46 0.14
N MET A 49 12.71 -2.26 -0.80
CA MET A 49 12.86 -3.73 -0.71
C MET A 49 14.33 -4.14 -0.66
N ILE A 50 15.21 -3.53 -1.47
CA ILE A 50 16.66 -3.81 -1.43
C ILE A 50 17.22 -3.50 -0.03
N VAL A 51 16.87 -2.36 0.55
CA VAL A 51 17.34 -1.98 1.90
C VAL A 51 16.84 -2.95 2.96
N LEU A 52 15.56 -3.33 2.92
CA LEU A 52 14.97 -4.24 3.91
C LEU A 52 15.44 -5.69 3.78
N VAL A 53 15.92 -6.09 2.60
CA VAL A 53 16.50 -7.42 2.39
C VAL A 53 17.87 -7.55 3.07
N ILE A 54 18.60 -6.47 3.33
CA ILE A 54 19.93 -6.53 3.94
C ILE A 54 19.91 -7.25 5.30
N PRO A 55 19.14 -6.83 6.32
CA PRO A 55 19.03 -7.57 7.58
C PRO A 55 18.53 -9.00 7.37
N PHE A 56 17.60 -9.21 6.44
CA PHE A 56 17.07 -10.51 6.08
C PHE A 56 18.18 -11.47 5.63
N LEU A 57 19.14 -11.03 4.82
CA LEU A 57 20.28 -11.82 4.39
C LEU A 57 21.30 -12.05 5.51
N LEU A 58 21.56 -11.03 6.33
CA LEU A 58 22.54 -11.09 7.42
C LEU A 58 22.17 -12.07 8.53
N MET A 59 20.87 -12.33 8.75
CA MET A 59 20.38 -13.27 9.78
C MET A 59 20.56 -14.75 9.44
N GLY A 60 21.26 -15.09 8.36
CA GLY A 60 21.58 -16.49 8.05
C GLY A 60 20.37 -17.36 7.73
N ILE A 61 19.37 -16.82 7.08
CA ILE A 61 18.07 -17.43 6.76
C ILE A 61 18.18 -18.83 6.14
N LYS A 62 19.23 -19.06 5.34
CA LYS A 62 19.44 -20.34 4.67
C LYS A 62 19.62 -21.53 5.65
N TYR A 63 19.98 -21.25 6.90
CA TYR A 63 20.12 -22.26 7.95
C TYR A 63 18.84 -22.51 8.75
N ILE A 64 17.78 -21.72 8.51
CA ILE A 64 16.50 -21.87 9.20
C ILE A 64 15.72 -23.02 8.54
N PRO A 65 15.22 -23.99 9.32
CA PRO A 65 14.40 -25.07 8.80
C PRO A 65 13.18 -24.56 8.03
N ASN A 66 12.89 -25.19 6.90
CA ASN A 66 11.77 -24.85 6.03
C ASN A 66 11.78 -23.40 5.48
N SER A 67 12.92 -22.67 5.56
CA SER A 67 13.00 -21.27 5.10
C SER A 67 12.55 -21.10 3.65
N LYS A 68 12.89 -22.02 2.73
CA LYS A 68 12.46 -21.97 1.33
C LYS A 68 10.94 -22.01 1.18
N ILE A 69 10.26 -22.90 1.90
CA ILE A 69 8.79 -23.02 1.86
C ILE A 69 8.16 -21.76 2.44
N GLN A 70 8.69 -21.25 3.55
CA GLN A 70 8.24 -20.01 4.15
C GLN A 70 8.41 -18.80 3.19
N MET A 71 9.54 -18.72 2.47
CA MET A 71 9.79 -17.67 1.48
C MET A 71 8.79 -17.73 0.34
N VAL A 72 8.49 -18.93 -0.19
CA VAL A 72 7.49 -19.09 -1.24
C VAL A 72 6.10 -18.64 -0.72
N ALA A 73 5.71 -19.10 0.44
CA ALA A 73 4.43 -18.72 1.06
C ALA A 73 4.35 -17.20 1.31
N GLY A 74 5.41 -16.62 1.92
CA GLY A 74 5.48 -15.17 2.17
C GLY A 74 5.46 -14.35 0.90
N GLY A 75 6.13 -14.80 -0.17
CA GLY A 75 6.11 -14.17 -1.48
C GLY A 75 4.71 -14.19 -2.11
N ILE A 76 4.04 -15.34 -2.10
CA ILE A 76 2.67 -15.47 -2.63
C ILE A 76 1.71 -14.60 -1.84
N CYS A 77 1.74 -14.68 -0.50
CA CYS A 77 0.89 -13.84 0.36
C CYS A 77 1.16 -12.35 0.15
N GLY A 78 2.44 -11.96 0.00
CA GLY A 78 2.84 -10.58 -0.30
C GLY A 78 2.27 -10.09 -1.63
N GLY A 79 2.34 -10.91 -2.68
CA GLY A 79 1.73 -10.57 -3.98
C GLY A 79 0.20 -10.46 -3.90
N LEU A 80 -0.45 -11.30 -3.10
CA LEU A 80 -1.91 -11.27 -2.91
C LEU A 80 -2.37 -10.19 -1.91
N SER A 81 -1.45 -9.54 -1.21
CA SER A 81 -1.78 -8.54 -0.18
C SER A 81 -2.39 -7.24 -0.73
N MET A 82 -2.34 -7.02 -2.03
CA MET A 82 -2.91 -5.83 -2.67
C MET A 82 -4.40 -5.65 -2.32
N PHE A 83 -5.18 -6.71 -2.35
CA PHE A 83 -6.61 -6.63 -2.01
C PHE A 83 -6.84 -6.27 -0.52
N PRO A 84 -6.30 -6.99 0.49
CA PRO A 84 -6.44 -6.57 1.89
C PRO A 84 -5.81 -5.20 2.19
N HIS A 85 -4.77 -4.79 1.46
CA HIS A 85 -4.20 -3.45 1.56
C HIS A 85 -5.25 -2.37 1.25
N GLU A 86 -5.93 -2.49 0.11
CA GLU A 86 -6.99 -1.55 -0.28
C GLU A 86 -8.20 -1.60 0.65
N LEU A 87 -8.54 -2.76 1.20
CA LEU A 87 -9.60 -2.86 2.21
C LEU A 87 -9.23 -2.09 3.49
N LEU A 88 -7.97 -2.08 3.90
CA LEU A 88 -7.51 -1.30 5.06
C LEU A 88 -7.61 0.21 4.81
N HIS A 89 -7.36 0.68 3.57
CA HIS A 89 -7.68 2.05 3.20
C HIS A 89 -9.19 2.30 3.28
N ALA A 90 -9.99 1.40 2.72
CA ALA A 90 -11.45 1.54 2.70
C ALA A 90 -12.05 1.68 4.11
N VAL A 91 -11.58 0.90 5.08
CA VAL A 91 -12.05 0.96 6.49
C VAL A 91 -11.84 2.35 7.13
N CYS A 92 -10.89 3.13 6.62
CA CYS A 92 -10.64 4.49 7.12
C CYS A 92 -11.68 5.52 6.66
N PHE A 93 -12.54 5.19 5.70
CA PHE A 93 -13.65 6.04 5.26
C PHE A 93 -14.86 5.88 6.18
N LYS A 94 -15.66 6.94 6.33
CA LYS A 94 -16.91 6.96 7.11
C LYS A 94 -18.15 6.85 6.23
N LYS A 95 -18.05 7.27 4.97
CA LYS A 95 -19.13 7.28 3.98
C LYS A 95 -18.92 6.23 2.91
N ASP A 96 -19.45 6.48 1.72
CA ASP A 96 -19.29 5.60 0.58
C ASP A 96 -17.85 5.58 0.10
N VAL A 97 -17.35 4.38 -0.17
CA VAL A 97 -16.02 4.12 -0.70
C VAL A 97 -16.14 3.11 -1.84
N TYR A 98 -15.44 3.39 -2.91
CA TYR A 98 -15.49 2.63 -4.16
C TYR A 98 -14.12 2.01 -4.43
N MET A 99 -14.07 0.70 -4.62
CA MET A 99 -12.85 -0.01 -4.98
C MET A 99 -12.84 -0.31 -6.47
N TYR A 100 -11.78 0.08 -7.12
CA TYR A 100 -11.49 -0.18 -8.52
C TYR A 100 -10.29 -1.12 -8.66
N ASN A 101 -10.25 -1.85 -9.76
CA ASN A 101 -9.07 -2.60 -10.15
C ASN A 101 -8.67 -2.29 -11.60
N ASP A 102 -7.38 -2.36 -11.87
CA ASP A 102 -6.79 -2.42 -13.20
C ASP A 102 -5.64 -3.42 -13.13
N LEU A 103 -6.01 -4.70 -13.06
CA LEU A 103 -5.06 -5.80 -12.88
C LEU A 103 -4.08 -5.93 -14.06
N ILE A 104 -4.42 -5.39 -15.23
CA ILE A 104 -3.51 -5.38 -16.39
C ILE A 104 -2.30 -4.50 -16.12
N HIS A 105 -2.52 -3.38 -15.43
CA HIS A 105 -1.45 -2.46 -15.03
C HIS A 105 -0.97 -2.70 -13.57
N GLY A 106 -1.46 -3.77 -12.92
CA GLY A 106 -1.10 -4.09 -11.53
C GLY A 106 -1.62 -3.08 -10.52
N LEU A 107 -2.75 -2.42 -10.79
CA LEU A 107 -3.32 -1.38 -9.95
C LEU A 107 -4.60 -1.88 -9.28
N MET A 108 -4.74 -1.52 -8.03
CA MET A 108 -5.99 -1.56 -7.27
C MET A 108 -6.01 -0.33 -6.38
N PHE A 109 -7.14 0.32 -6.24
CA PHE A 109 -7.24 1.53 -5.43
C PHE A 109 -8.67 1.78 -4.95
N VAL A 110 -8.79 2.55 -3.88
CA VAL A 110 -10.08 2.98 -3.34
C VAL A 110 -10.24 4.49 -3.49
N VAL A 111 -11.46 4.90 -3.80
CA VAL A 111 -11.86 6.32 -3.90
C VAL A 111 -13.05 6.55 -3.01
N GLY A 112 -12.98 7.58 -2.17
CA GLY A 112 -14.11 8.08 -1.39
C GLY A 112 -14.33 9.56 -1.65
N THR A 113 -15.59 10.01 -1.55
CA THR A 113 -15.99 11.39 -1.83
C THR A 113 -16.12 12.25 -0.58
N GLU A 114 -15.68 11.76 0.58
CA GLU A 114 -15.79 12.51 1.83
C GLU A 114 -14.59 13.42 2.07
N ASP A 115 -14.86 14.59 2.63
CA ASP A 115 -13.81 15.47 3.14
C ASP A 115 -13.09 14.80 4.31
N MET A 116 -11.77 14.83 4.28
CA MET A 116 -10.93 14.16 5.25
C MET A 116 -9.90 15.13 5.83
N SER A 117 -9.70 15.11 7.16
CA SER A 117 -8.61 15.90 7.74
C SER A 117 -7.26 15.33 7.31
N LYS A 118 -6.24 16.19 7.21
CA LYS A 118 -4.87 15.80 6.87
C LYS A 118 -4.38 14.64 7.76
N ALA A 119 -4.58 14.70 9.07
CA ALA A 119 -4.18 13.66 9.99
C ALA A 119 -4.85 12.32 9.69
N ARG A 120 -6.15 12.32 9.36
CA ARG A 120 -6.89 11.11 9.00
C ARG A 120 -6.43 10.55 7.67
N PHE A 121 -6.12 11.41 6.69
CA PHE A 121 -5.57 10.98 5.40
C PHE A 121 -4.19 10.32 5.58
N ILE A 122 -3.31 10.92 6.38
CA ILE A 122 -2.00 10.32 6.70
C ILE A 122 -2.16 8.98 7.41
N PHE A 123 -3.08 8.90 8.39
CA PHE A 123 -3.39 7.62 9.06
C PHE A 123 -3.90 6.57 8.07
N MET A 124 -4.79 6.95 7.17
CA MET A 124 -5.31 6.05 6.13
C MET A 124 -4.18 5.49 5.27
N CYS A 125 -3.26 6.34 4.79
CA CYS A 125 -2.11 5.90 3.99
C CYS A 125 -1.14 5.01 4.79
N LEU A 126 -0.99 5.25 6.11
CA LEU A 126 -0.08 4.45 6.94
C LEU A 126 -0.69 3.12 7.38
N CYS A 127 -2.00 3.04 7.52
CA CYS A 127 -2.70 1.90 8.12
C CYS A 127 -2.34 0.55 7.50
N PRO A 128 -2.46 0.32 6.17
CA PRO A 128 -2.07 -0.95 5.56
C PRO A 128 -0.56 -1.22 5.68
N ASN A 129 0.26 -0.19 5.54
CA ASN A 129 1.71 -0.31 5.64
C ASN A 129 2.16 -0.73 7.05
N LEU A 130 1.49 -0.23 8.09
CA LEU A 130 1.75 -0.64 9.47
C LEU A 130 1.33 -2.09 9.70
N ILE A 131 0.10 -2.44 9.32
CA ILE A 131 -0.50 -3.74 9.65
C ILE A 131 0.12 -4.87 8.83
N LEU A 132 0.23 -4.69 7.51
CA LEU A 132 0.69 -5.73 6.60
C LEU A 132 2.20 -5.69 6.34
N GLY A 133 2.84 -4.56 6.56
CA GLY A 133 4.27 -4.37 6.29
C GLY A 133 5.12 -4.32 7.55
N ILE A 134 5.06 -3.20 8.28
CA ILE A 134 5.99 -2.90 9.36
C ILE A 134 5.88 -3.89 10.51
N ILE A 135 4.68 -4.22 10.98
CA ILE A 135 4.48 -5.19 12.07
C ILE A 135 5.03 -6.57 11.71
N PRO A 136 4.68 -7.18 10.57
CA PRO A 136 5.28 -8.46 10.16
C PRO A 136 6.80 -8.40 10.02
N TYR A 137 7.34 -7.33 9.50
CA TYR A 137 8.79 -7.18 9.37
C TYR A 137 9.49 -7.08 10.73
N ILE A 138 8.94 -6.31 11.67
CA ILE A 138 9.47 -6.24 13.05
C ILE A 138 9.38 -7.61 13.75
N LEU A 139 8.28 -8.34 13.59
CA LEU A 139 8.15 -9.68 14.13
C LEU A 139 9.24 -10.63 13.62
N PHE A 140 9.58 -10.53 12.33
CA PHE A 140 10.70 -11.27 11.78
C PHE A 140 12.05 -10.84 12.38
N LEU A 141 12.28 -9.54 12.60
CA LEU A 141 13.54 -9.06 13.21
C LEU A 141 13.72 -9.58 14.64
N ILE A 142 12.61 -9.75 15.39
CA ILE A 142 12.62 -10.29 16.76
C ILE A 142 12.70 -11.83 16.73
N PHE A 143 12.00 -12.45 15.80
CA PHE A 143 11.90 -13.90 15.66
C PHE A 143 12.36 -14.33 14.26
N PRO A 144 13.69 -14.47 14.01
CA PRO A 144 14.24 -14.76 12.68
C PRO A 144 13.72 -16.04 12.02
N GLN A 145 13.17 -16.98 12.80
CA GLN A 145 12.54 -18.20 12.27
C GLN A 145 11.26 -17.92 11.46
N LEU A 146 10.68 -16.72 11.57
CA LEU A 146 9.48 -16.29 10.82
C LEU A 146 9.85 -15.71 9.44
N VAL A 147 10.65 -16.45 8.67
CA VAL A 147 11.19 -15.99 7.36
C VAL A 147 10.10 -15.56 6.39
N GLY A 148 9.02 -16.33 6.28
CA GLY A 148 7.89 -16.02 5.42
C GLY A 148 7.17 -14.73 5.81
N VAL A 149 7.02 -14.50 7.12
CA VAL A 149 6.41 -13.27 7.66
C VAL A 149 7.30 -12.06 7.37
N GLY A 150 8.63 -12.22 7.46
CA GLY A 150 9.59 -11.19 7.10
C GLY A 150 9.53 -10.80 5.63
N LEU A 151 9.52 -11.80 4.73
CA LEU A 151 9.42 -11.55 3.28
C LEU A 151 8.07 -10.91 2.92
N PHE A 152 6.97 -11.39 3.50
CA PHE A 152 5.66 -10.76 3.38
C PHE A 152 5.72 -9.27 3.76
N GLY A 153 6.30 -8.97 4.93
CA GLY A 153 6.45 -7.58 5.41
C GLY A 153 7.28 -6.71 4.46
N ILE A 154 8.42 -7.22 3.95
CA ILE A 154 9.26 -6.52 2.98
C ILE A 154 8.47 -6.15 1.72
N ILE A 155 7.71 -7.10 1.17
CA ILE A 155 6.90 -6.87 -0.03
C ILE A 155 5.83 -5.80 0.25
N CYS A 156 5.09 -5.93 1.36
CA CYS A 156 4.03 -4.98 1.71
C CYS A 156 4.55 -3.56 1.97
N ILE A 157 5.71 -3.40 2.64
CA ILE A 157 6.33 -2.08 2.83
C ILE A 157 6.74 -1.48 1.48
N GLY A 158 7.32 -2.29 0.60
CA GLY A 158 7.77 -1.82 -0.69
C GLY A 158 6.61 -1.41 -1.59
N THR A 159 5.61 -2.28 -1.75
CA THR A 159 4.42 -1.99 -2.59
C THR A 159 3.61 -0.80 -2.09
N GLY A 160 3.63 -0.53 -0.77
CA GLY A 160 3.02 0.67 -0.19
C GLY A 160 3.76 1.99 -0.44
N PHE A 161 4.80 2.03 -1.31
CA PHE A 161 5.55 3.27 -1.55
C PHE A 161 4.69 4.41 -2.09
N GLY A 162 3.64 4.11 -2.84
CA GLY A 162 2.65 5.09 -3.30
C GLY A 162 2.00 5.87 -2.16
N ASP A 163 1.70 5.19 -1.05
CA ASP A 163 1.13 5.82 0.14
C ASP A 163 2.10 6.81 0.80
N TYR A 164 3.41 6.48 0.84
CA TYR A 164 4.41 7.40 1.37
C TYR A 164 4.54 8.65 0.50
N LEU A 165 4.41 8.52 -0.82
CA LEU A 165 4.34 9.67 -1.73
C LEU A 165 3.07 10.50 -1.49
N ASN A 166 1.93 9.85 -1.26
CA ASN A 166 0.68 10.52 -0.94
C ASN A 166 0.78 11.29 0.39
N ILE A 167 1.41 10.70 1.40
CA ILE A 167 1.70 11.40 2.66
C ILE A 167 2.57 12.62 2.40
N TYR A 168 3.67 12.45 1.66
CA TYR A 168 4.56 13.56 1.31
C TYR A 168 3.81 14.70 0.61
N ASN A 169 2.97 14.37 -0.38
CA ASN A 169 2.16 15.34 -1.11
C ASN A 169 1.11 16.03 -0.23
N SER A 170 0.60 15.35 0.80
CA SER A 170 -0.37 15.92 1.74
C SER A 170 0.25 16.89 2.74
N ILE A 171 1.55 16.74 3.05
CA ILE A 171 2.26 17.59 4.01
C ILE A 171 2.78 18.87 3.35
N ARG A 172 3.14 18.80 2.09
CA ARG A 172 3.71 19.89 1.30
C ARG A 172 2.66 20.85 0.76
#